data_6989b0a7b74440188c8e89b70681cb15
#
_entry.id   6989b0a7b74440188c8e89b70681cb15
#
_cell.length_a   1.000
_cell.length_b   1.000
_cell.length_c   1.000
_cell.angle_alpha   90.00
_cell.angle_beta   90.00
_cell.angle_gamma   90.00
#
_symmetry.space_group_name_H-M   'P 1'
#
loop_
_entity.id
_entity.type
_entity.pdbx_description
1 polymer ?
#
loop_
_entity_poly.entity_id
_entity_poly.type
_entity_poly.pdbx_seq_one_letter_code
_entity_poly.pdbx_strand_id
1 'polypeptide(L)'
;MEQKKSTQKRQQLLAAALDVFSVYGFSGASLDEIAQLAEMHKSNIFYYYENKEALYVEVLTTVMQKWLAPLQMLEAELEPAEAITQYLMQKIEVSRTQPKASKLFALEIIQGAPHILPILKGPLRKLFKRKSKVISTWQEEGKLSDKIDAEVLIINLWGITQNYADFSTQIEMVTGKTLRNRSMYQRTIEHTVHMILYGILPRPQ
;
A
#
# COMPACT_ATOMS: atom_id res chain seq x y z
N MET A 1 -27.20 -16.89 6.55
CA MET A 1 -26.05 -17.70 7.03
C MET A 1 -25.11 -18.10 5.88
N GLU A 2 -25.61 -18.51 4.73
CA GLU A 2 -24.85 -19.00 3.57
C GLU A 2 -23.95 -17.92 2.95
N GLN A 3 -24.45 -16.71 2.78
CA GLN A 3 -23.70 -15.57 2.23
C GLN A 3 -22.50 -15.17 3.11
N LYS A 4 -22.62 -15.28 4.44
CA LYS A 4 -21.53 -15.00 5.39
C LYS A 4 -20.43 -16.07 5.32
N LYS A 5 -20.79 -17.33 5.12
CA LYS A 5 -19.84 -18.44 4.94
C LYS A 5 -19.09 -18.32 3.59
N SER A 6 -19.78 -17.92 2.52
CA SER A 6 -19.16 -17.70 1.20
C SER A 6 -18.14 -16.55 1.25
N THR A 7 -18.48 -15.43 1.90
CA THR A 7 -17.55 -14.28 2.08
C THR A 7 -16.32 -14.68 2.88
N GLN A 8 -16.49 -15.45 3.96
CA GLN A 8 -15.37 -15.92 4.78
C GLN A 8 -14.42 -16.85 4.00
N LYS A 9 -14.97 -17.79 3.22
CA LYS A 9 -14.17 -18.68 2.36
C LYS A 9 -13.41 -17.91 1.28
N ARG A 10 -14.04 -16.88 0.67
CA ARG A 10 -13.36 -16.03 -0.30
C ARG A 10 -12.21 -15.25 0.33
N GLN A 11 -12.38 -14.73 1.56
CA GLN A 11 -11.30 -14.03 2.28
C GLN A 11 -10.15 -15.00 2.64
N GLN A 12 -10.46 -16.22 3.05
CA GLN A 12 -9.46 -17.27 3.33
C GLN A 12 -8.67 -17.61 2.05
N LEU A 13 -9.34 -17.74 0.92
CA LEU A 13 -8.70 -17.97 -0.37
C LEU A 13 -7.78 -16.82 -0.77
N LEU A 14 -8.22 -15.56 -0.62
CA LEU A 14 -7.39 -14.39 -0.94
C LEU A 14 -6.16 -14.29 -0.03
N ALA A 15 -6.28 -14.63 1.25
CA ALA A 15 -5.15 -14.66 2.17
C ALA A 15 -4.12 -15.72 1.77
N ALA A 16 -4.56 -16.94 1.48
CA ALA A 16 -3.70 -18.02 1.01
C ALA A 16 -3.04 -17.68 -0.34
N ALA A 17 -3.79 -17.09 -1.27
CA ALA A 17 -3.27 -16.64 -2.55
C ALA A 17 -2.19 -15.55 -2.38
N LEU A 18 -2.41 -14.58 -1.50
CA LEU A 18 -1.40 -13.58 -1.18
C LEU A 18 -0.11 -14.22 -0.65
N ASP A 19 -0.21 -15.17 0.26
CA ASP A 19 0.95 -15.86 0.82
C ASP A 19 1.74 -16.59 -0.27
N VAL A 20 1.09 -17.37 -1.12
CA VAL A 20 1.75 -18.12 -2.20
C VAL A 20 2.33 -17.19 -3.27
N PHE A 21 1.54 -16.22 -3.75
CA PHE A 21 2.02 -15.25 -4.74
C PHE A 21 3.17 -14.39 -4.25
N SER A 22 3.21 -14.04 -2.96
CA SER A 22 4.29 -13.23 -2.39
C SER A 22 5.64 -13.95 -2.33
N VAL A 23 5.64 -15.28 -2.40
CA VAL A 23 6.85 -16.12 -2.40
C VAL A 23 7.27 -16.46 -3.84
N TYR A 24 6.34 -16.92 -4.66
CA TYR A 24 6.64 -17.52 -5.97
C TYR A 24 6.33 -16.62 -7.16
N GLY A 25 5.76 -15.45 -6.93
CA GLY A 25 5.24 -14.56 -7.99
C GLY A 25 4.06 -15.16 -8.75
N PHE A 26 3.59 -14.48 -9.79
CA PHE A 26 2.50 -14.99 -10.61
C PHE A 26 2.86 -16.32 -11.31
N SER A 27 4.02 -16.37 -11.96
CA SER A 27 4.40 -17.52 -12.80
C SER A 27 4.66 -18.78 -11.97
N GLY A 28 5.37 -18.64 -10.83
CA GLY A 28 5.77 -19.77 -9.98
C GLY A 28 4.68 -20.30 -9.06
N ALA A 29 3.66 -19.51 -8.76
CA ALA A 29 2.57 -19.92 -7.87
C ALA A 29 1.67 -20.99 -8.49
N SER A 30 1.28 -21.98 -7.68
CA SER A 30 0.35 -23.07 -8.07
C SER A 30 -1.02 -22.88 -7.44
N LEU A 31 -2.09 -23.09 -8.20
CA LEU A 31 -3.46 -23.15 -7.65
C LEU A 31 -3.66 -24.32 -6.68
N ASP A 32 -2.89 -25.39 -6.81
CA ASP A 32 -2.94 -26.52 -5.88
C ASP A 32 -2.38 -26.12 -4.51
N GLU A 33 -1.25 -25.41 -4.46
CA GLU A 33 -0.69 -24.88 -3.21
C GLU A 33 -1.64 -23.86 -2.56
N ILE A 34 -2.23 -22.97 -3.35
CA ILE A 34 -3.22 -22.00 -2.87
C ILE A 34 -4.43 -22.72 -2.28
N ALA A 35 -4.96 -23.74 -2.95
CA ALA A 35 -6.10 -24.53 -2.48
C ALA A 35 -5.76 -25.25 -1.17
N GLN A 36 -4.59 -25.86 -1.09
CA GLN A 36 -4.11 -26.56 0.09
C GLN A 36 -3.99 -25.60 1.29
N LEU A 37 -3.36 -24.43 1.09
CA LEU A 37 -3.20 -23.42 2.13
C LEU A 37 -4.53 -22.79 2.57
N ALA A 38 -5.48 -22.69 1.63
CA ALA A 38 -6.83 -22.21 1.89
C ALA A 38 -7.77 -23.28 2.47
N GLU A 39 -7.27 -24.51 2.72
CA GLU A 39 -8.05 -25.64 3.22
C GLU A 39 -9.31 -25.91 2.38
N MET A 40 -9.15 -25.89 1.05
CA MET A 40 -10.26 -26.13 0.13
C MET A 40 -9.84 -26.97 -1.09
N HIS A 41 -10.80 -27.55 -1.80
CA HIS A 41 -10.54 -28.20 -3.09
C HIS A 41 -10.23 -27.18 -4.17
N LYS A 42 -9.31 -27.49 -5.08
CA LYS A 42 -8.96 -26.63 -6.23
C LYS A 42 -10.19 -26.22 -7.06
N SER A 43 -11.16 -27.11 -7.20
CA SER A 43 -12.42 -26.81 -7.89
C SER A 43 -13.21 -25.64 -7.26
N ASN A 44 -13.05 -25.42 -5.96
CA ASN A 44 -13.70 -24.32 -5.26
C ASN A 44 -13.09 -22.96 -5.64
N ILE A 45 -11.84 -22.91 -6.08
CA ILE A 45 -11.21 -21.67 -6.57
C ILE A 45 -11.97 -21.21 -7.83
N PHE A 46 -12.29 -22.13 -8.75
CA PHE A 46 -12.99 -21.83 -9.99
C PHE A 46 -14.46 -21.42 -9.79
N TYR A 47 -15.00 -21.67 -8.60
CA TYR A 47 -16.30 -21.09 -8.23
C TYR A 47 -16.22 -19.57 -7.99
N TYR A 48 -15.08 -19.07 -7.53
CA TYR A 48 -14.86 -17.65 -7.21
C TYR A 48 -14.14 -16.88 -8.32
N TYR A 49 -13.22 -17.53 -9.04
CA TYR A 49 -12.33 -16.92 -10.03
C TYR A 49 -12.20 -17.81 -11.27
N GLU A 50 -12.36 -17.20 -12.43
CA GLU A 50 -12.31 -17.88 -13.71
C GLU A 50 -10.97 -18.60 -13.96
N ASN A 51 -9.87 -17.96 -13.53
CA ASN A 51 -8.51 -18.48 -13.73
C ASN A 51 -7.55 -17.91 -12.67
N LYS A 52 -6.27 -18.33 -12.73
CA LYS A 52 -5.21 -17.88 -11.83
C LYS A 52 -4.99 -16.36 -11.92
N GLU A 53 -5.11 -15.81 -13.12
CA GLU A 53 -4.90 -14.37 -13.35
C GLU A 53 -6.00 -13.53 -12.67
N ALA A 54 -7.25 -13.93 -12.77
CA ALA A 54 -8.37 -13.26 -12.10
C ALA A 54 -8.20 -13.24 -10.57
N LEU A 55 -7.72 -14.35 -9.99
CA LEU A 55 -7.40 -14.43 -8.57
C LEU A 55 -6.21 -13.51 -8.22
N TYR A 56 -5.17 -13.49 -9.03
CA TYR A 56 -3.99 -12.65 -8.83
C TYR A 56 -4.33 -11.16 -8.89
N VAL A 57 -5.10 -10.74 -9.89
CA VAL A 57 -5.57 -9.35 -10.04
C VAL A 57 -6.42 -8.92 -8.84
N GLU A 58 -7.28 -9.80 -8.33
CA GLU A 58 -8.08 -9.51 -7.13
C GLU A 58 -7.20 -9.35 -5.88
N VAL A 59 -6.17 -10.20 -5.72
CA VAL A 59 -5.19 -10.06 -4.64
C VAL A 59 -4.49 -8.70 -4.72
N LEU A 60 -3.95 -8.34 -5.90
CA LEU A 60 -3.26 -7.06 -6.11
C LEU A 60 -4.20 -5.86 -5.90
N THR A 61 -5.45 -5.96 -6.36
CA THR A 61 -6.46 -4.91 -6.18
C THR A 61 -6.77 -4.72 -4.69
N THR A 62 -6.92 -5.81 -3.95
CA THR A 62 -7.16 -5.77 -2.49
C THR A 62 -5.97 -5.14 -1.75
N VAL A 63 -4.75 -5.49 -2.14
CA VAL A 63 -3.52 -4.89 -1.59
C VAL A 63 -3.50 -3.40 -1.89
N MET A 64 -3.70 -3.01 -3.14
CA MET A 64 -3.70 -1.61 -3.56
C MET A 64 -4.75 -0.78 -2.80
N GLN A 65 -5.97 -1.29 -2.63
CA GLN A 65 -7.03 -0.59 -1.88
C GLN A 65 -6.61 -0.27 -0.45
N LYS A 66 -5.99 -1.23 0.25
CA LYS A 66 -5.46 -1.02 1.61
C LYS A 66 -4.34 0.01 1.66
N TRP A 67 -3.46 -0.01 0.66
CA TRP A 67 -2.35 0.94 0.55
C TRP A 67 -2.79 2.35 0.21
N LEU A 68 -3.90 2.50 -0.51
CA LEU A 68 -4.47 3.79 -0.92
C LEU A 68 -5.45 4.36 0.10
N ALA A 69 -5.96 3.56 1.04
CA ALA A 69 -6.92 4.02 2.03
C ALA A 69 -6.43 5.27 2.81
N PRO A 70 -5.18 5.35 3.30
CA PRO A 70 -4.70 6.57 3.96
C PRO A 70 -4.71 7.80 3.03
N LEU A 71 -4.37 7.63 1.75
CA LEU A 71 -4.40 8.73 0.78
C LEU A 71 -5.82 9.23 0.53
N GLN A 72 -6.81 8.34 0.57
CA GLN A 72 -8.21 8.73 0.41
C GLN A 72 -8.71 9.66 1.53
N MET A 73 -8.10 9.58 2.71
CA MET A 73 -8.47 10.38 3.90
C MET A 73 -7.97 11.84 3.84
N LEU A 74 -7.05 12.18 2.93
CA LEU A 74 -6.61 13.57 2.77
C LEU A 74 -7.72 14.40 2.13
N GLU A 75 -8.25 15.39 2.84
CA GLU A 75 -9.29 16.31 2.35
C GLU A 75 -8.86 17.76 2.59
N ALA A 76 -9.33 18.69 1.76
CA ALA A 76 -8.87 20.09 1.75
C ALA A 76 -9.22 20.84 3.05
N GLU A 77 -10.30 20.44 3.71
CA GLU A 77 -10.78 21.04 4.95
C GLU A 77 -9.93 20.69 6.18
N LEU A 78 -9.05 19.68 6.06
CA LEU A 78 -8.19 19.25 7.16
C LEU A 78 -6.98 20.19 7.31
N GLU A 79 -6.44 20.29 8.52
CA GLU A 79 -5.16 20.94 8.76
C GLU A 79 -4.01 20.05 8.21
N PRO A 80 -3.18 20.58 7.28
CA PRO A 80 -2.19 19.78 6.54
C PRO A 80 -1.21 19.02 7.44
N ALA A 81 -0.73 19.66 8.50
CA ALA A 81 0.23 19.04 9.41
C ALA A 81 -0.34 17.81 10.11
N GLU A 82 -1.60 17.88 10.55
CA GLU A 82 -2.29 16.76 11.17
C GLU A 82 -2.63 15.67 10.14
N ALA A 83 -3.21 16.05 9.00
CA ALA A 83 -3.59 15.14 7.94
C ALA A 83 -2.39 14.33 7.41
N ILE A 84 -1.26 15.00 7.15
CA ILE A 84 -0.03 14.34 6.67
C ILE A 84 0.59 13.48 7.76
N THR A 85 0.56 13.90 9.03
CA THR A 85 1.01 13.07 10.15
C THR A 85 0.21 11.77 10.22
N GLN A 86 -1.11 11.85 10.21
CA GLN A 86 -1.98 10.67 10.24
C GLN A 86 -1.77 9.77 9.01
N TYR A 87 -1.61 10.36 7.84
CA TYR A 87 -1.27 9.62 6.63
C TYR A 87 0.02 8.82 6.78
N LEU A 88 1.11 9.47 7.23
CA LEU A 88 2.41 8.83 7.42
C LEU A 88 2.34 7.69 8.45
N MET A 89 1.69 7.93 9.58
CA MET A 89 1.51 6.91 10.63
C MET A 89 0.78 5.68 10.10
N GLN A 90 -0.33 5.88 9.38
CA GLN A 90 -1.11 4.79 8.81
C GLN A 90 -0.32 4.04 7.73
N LYS A 91 0.41 4.73 6.87
CA LYS A 91 1.23 4.10 5.82
C LYS A 91 2.37 3.27 6.41
N ILE A 92 3.08 3.78 7.43
CA ILE A 92 4.14 3.05 8.13
C ILE A 92 3.56 1.84 8.86
N GLU A 93 2.35 1.95 9.44
CA GLU A 93 1.66 0.82 10.07
C GLU A 93 1.30 -0.27 9.05
N VAL A 94 0.82 0.10 7.86
CA VAL A 94 0.57 -0.87 6.78
C VAL A 94 1.88 -1.53 6.34
N SER A 95 2.98 -0.78 6.24
CA SER A 95 4.31 -1.33 5.94
C SER A 95 4.80 -2.32 7.01
N ARG A 96 4.48 -2.06 8.29
CA ARG A 96 4.80 -2.93 9.42
C ARG A 96 4.00 -4.23 9.41
N THR A 97 2.69 -4.11 9.14
CA THR A 97 1.73 -5.21 9.29
C THR A 97 1.58 -6.07 8.04
N GLN A 98 1.85 -5.52 6.85
CA GLN A 98 1.61 -6.18 5.57
C GLN A 98 2.82 -6.16 4.62
N PRO A 99 4.05 -6.50 5.07
CA PRO A 99 5.24 -6.41 4.22
C PRO A 99 5.20 -7.37 3.01
N LYS A 100 4.59 -8.56 3.14
CA LYS A 100 4.42 -9.49 2.02
C LYS A 100 3.57 -8.91 0.90
N ALA A 101 2.46 -8.26 1.27
CA ALA A 101 1.55 -7.62 0.33
C ALA A 101 2.23 -6.47 -0.42
N SER A 102 3.02 -5.66 0.29
CA SER A 102 3.82 -4.58 -0.29
C SER A 102 4.81 -5.12 -1.33
N LYS A 103 5.59 -6.13 -0.96
CA LYS A 103 6.59 -6.76 -1.86
C LYS A 103 5.94 -7.33 -3.12
N LEU A 104 4.80 -8.01 -2.98
CA LEU A 104 4.08 -8.55 -4.13
C LEU A 104 3.66 -7.43 -5.10
N PHE A 105 3.09 -6.36 -4.56
CA PHE A 105 2.68 -5.22 -5.36
C PHE A 105 3.88 -4.51 -6.01
N ALA A 106 4.96 -4.30 -5.26
CA ALA A 106 6.19 -3.70 -5.77
C ALA A 106 6.80 -4.52 -6.92
N LEU A 107 6.83 -5.85 -6.82
CA LEU A 107 7.30 -6.73 -7.89
C LEU A 107 6.46 -6.59 -9.16
N GLU A 108 5.14 -6.55 -9.04
CA GLU A 108 4.24 -6.32 -10.18
C GLU A 108 4.54 -4.98 -10.87
N ILE A 109 4.73 -3.91 -10.08
CA ILE A 109 5.07 -2.58 -10.62
C ILE A 109 6.43 -2.56 -11.31
N ILE A 110 7.46 -3.16 -10.70
CA ILE A 110 8.83 -3.24 -11.25
C ILE A 110 8.84 -4.00 -12.59
N GLN A 111 7.96 -5.00 -12.74
CA GLN A 111 7.81 -5.76 -13.98
C GLN A 111 6.98 -5.03 -15.05
N GLY A 112 6.57 -3.80 -14.82
CA GLY A 112 5.76 -3.01 -15.75
C GLY A 112 4.25 -3.16 -15.56
N ALA A 113 3.81 -3.76 -14.46
CA ALA A 113 2.41 -3.96 -14.07
C ALA A 113 1.58 -4.73 -15.12
N PRO A 114 2.05 -5.89 -15.63
CA PRO A 114 1.40 -6.59 -16.74
C PRO A 114 -0.06 -6.96 -16.47
N HIS A 115 -0.43 -7.20 -15.20
CA HIS A 115 -1.78 -7.64 -14.84
C HIS A 115 -2.70 -6.51 -14.36
N ILE A 116 -2.15 -5.39 -13.85
CA ILE A 116 -2.97 -4.32 -13.23
C ILE A 116 -2.84 -2.96 -13.92
N LEU A 117 -2.19 -2.89 -15.07
CA LEU A 117 -2.00 -1.62 -15.80
C LEU A 117 -3.30 -0.82 -16.03
N PRO A 118 -4.45 -1.43 -16.39
CA PRO A 118 -5.72 -0.70 -16.52
C PRO A 118 -6.16 -0.04 -15.20
N ILE A 119 -5.93 -0.69 -14.06
CA ILE A 119 -6.28 -0.17 -12.73
C ILE A 119 -5.41 1.04 -12.39
N LEU A 120 -4.10 0.96 -12.69
CA LEU A 120 -3.17 2.07 -12.48
C LEU A 120 -3.52 3.29 -13.34
N LYS A 121 -3.78 3.07 -14.63
CA LYS A 121 -4.15 4.15 -15.58
C LYS A 121 -5.52 4.75 -15.32
N GLY A 122 -6.44 4.02 -14.74
CA GLY A 122 -7.81 4.44 -14.45
C GLY A 122 -8.00 4.94 -13.01
N PRO A 123 -8.46 4.08 -12.08
CA PRO A 123 -8.83 4.46 -10.72
C PRO A 123 -7.70 5.11 -9.93
N LEU A 124 -6.49 4.57 -9.98
CA LEU A 124 -5.34 5.11 -9.24
C LEU A 124 -4.98 6.51 -9.74
N ARG A 125 -4.89 6.70 -11.05
CA ARG A 125 -4.57 8.01 -11.63
C ARG A 125 -5.61 9.07 -11.27
N LYS A 126 -6.90 8.70 -11.23
CA LYS A 126 -7.98 9.62 -10.81
C LYS A 126 -7.83 10.02 -9.35
N LEU A 127 -7.55 9.07 -8.46
CA LEU A 127 -7.31 9.34 -7.05
C LEU A 127 -6.09 10.24 -6.87
N PHE A 128 -4.98 9.91 -7.51
CA PHE A 128 -3.74 10.69 -7.47
C PHE A 128 -3.97 12.16 -7.84
N LYS A 129 -4.60 12.43 -8.99
CA LYS A 129 -4.91 13.80 -9.42
C LYS A 129 -5.82 14.53 -8.44
N ARG A 130 -6.85 13.86 -7.90
CA ARG A 130 -7.74 14.48 -6.91
C ARG A 130 -6.97 14.89 -5.65
N LYS A 131 -6.06 14.04 -5.17
CA LYS A 131 -5.31 14.33 -3.94
C LYS A 131 -4.15 15.30 -4.16
N SER A 132 -3.57 15.34 -5.36
CA SER A 132 -2.65 16.44 -5.74
C SER A 132 -3.36 17.79 -5.69
N LYS A 133 -4.62 17.86 -6.13
CA LYS A 133 -5.41 19.09 -6.02
C LYS A 133 -5.66 19.51 -4.57
N VAL A 134 -5.90 18.56 -3.65
CA VAL A 134 -6.02 18.88 -2.21
C VAL A 134 -4.75 19.56 -1.70
N ILE A 135 -3.57 19.03 -2.04
CA ILE A 135 -2.29 19.62 -1.65
C ILE A 135 -2.13 21.02 -2.26
N SER A 136 -2.48 21.20 -3.55
CA SER A 136 -2.44 22.52 -4.19
C SER A 136 -3.39 23.52 -3.50
N THR A 137 -4.58 23.10 -3.07
CA THR A 137 -5.48 23.96 -2.30
C THR A 137 -4.83 24.43 -0.99
N TRP A 138 -4.18 23.55 -0.24
CA TRP A 138 -3.44 23.92 0.97
C TRP A 138 -2.28 24.92 0.69
N GLN A 139 -1.66 24.82 -0.49
CA GLN A 139 -0.62 25.76 -0.93
C GLN A 139 -1.23 27.14 -1.28
N GLU A 140 -2.34 27.16 -2.00
CA GLU A 140 -3.09 28.39 -2.33
C GLU A 140 -3.57 29.13 -1.06
N GLU A 141 -3.91 28.37 -0.01
CA GLU A 141 -4.30 28.89 1.30
C GLU A 141 -3.09 29.30 2.18
N GLY A 142 -1.86 29.13 1.71
CA GLY A 142 -0.64 29.43 2.45
C GLY A 142 -0.34 28.45 3.62
N LYS A 143 -1.07 27.35 3.71
CA LYS A 143 -0.90 26.33 4.76
C LYS A 143 0.26 25.39 4.47
N LEU A 144 0.64 25.20 3.21
CA LEU A 144 1.83 24.47 2.77
C LEU A 144 2.73 25.37 1.92
N SER A 145 4.01 25.04 1.88
CA SER A 145 4.97 25.72 1.01
C SER A 145 4.60 25.53 -0.48
N ASP A 146 4.56 26.59 -1.22
CA ASP A 146 4.36 26.64 -2.68
C ASP A 146 5.60 26.18 -3.49
N LYS A 147 6.74 26.02 -2.80
CA LYS A 147 8.01 25.55 -3.40
C LYS A 147 8.04 24.04 -3.66
N ILE A 148 7.00 23.31 -3.24
CA ILE A 148 6.92 21.86 -3.35
C ILE A 148 5.88 21.49 -4.38
N ASP A 149 6.26 20.71 -5.38
CA ASP A 149 5.31 20.14 -6.32
C ASP A 149 4.38 19.13 -5.63
N ALA A 150 3.07 19.31 -5.78
CA ALA A 150 2.06 18.49 -5.12
C ALA A 150 2.09 17.00 -5.54
N GLU A 151 2.38 16.73 -6.82
CA GLU A 151 2.48 15.36 -7.33
C GLU A 151 3.75 14.69 -6.81
N VAL A 152 4.88 15.41 -6.83
CA VAL A 152 6.16 14.92 -6.31
C VAL A 152 6.08 14.65 -4.81
N LEU A 153 5.35 15.48 -4.06
CA LEU A 153 5.13 15.24 -2.62
C LEU A 153 4.45 13.89 -2.39
N ILE A 154 3.36 13.59 -3.10
CA ILE A 154 2.66 12.30 -2.95
C ILE A 154 3.58 11.13 -3.29
N ILE A 155 4.36 11.22 -4.37
CA ILE A 155 5.30 10.17 -4.77
C ILE A 155 6.37 9.96 -3.69
N ASN A 156 6.92 11.04 -3.13
CA ASN A 156 7.88 10.96 -2.04
C ASN A 156 7.28 10.35 -0.77
N LEU A 157 6.04 10.71 -0.41
CA LEU A 157 5.32 10.11 0.71
C LEU A 157 5.12 8.60 0.52
N TRP A 158 4.86 8.14 -0.71
CA TRP A 158 4.82 6.71 -1.01
C TRP A 158 6.20 6.06 -0.83
N GLY A 159 7.23 6.61 -1.45
CA GLY A 159 8.59 6.06 -1.39
C GLY A 159 9.10 5.93 0.04
N ILE A 160 9.00 7.00 0.84
CA ILE A 160 9.54 7.02 2.20
C ILE A 160 8.81 6.04 3.15
N THR A 161 7.54 5.78 2.92
CA THR A 161 6.75 4.87 3.78
C THR A 161 6.80 3.41 3.34
N GLN A 162 6.80 3.13 2.02
CA GLN A 162 6.80 1.77 1.49
C GLN A 162 8.18 1.10 1.53
N ASN A 163 9.25 1.88 1.48
CA ASN A 163 10.63 1.39 1.52
C ASN A 163 10.88 0.39 2.66
N TYR A 164 10.29 0.62 3.83
CA TYR A 164 10.44 -0.25 5.00
C TYR A 164 9.80 -1.64 4.84
N ALA A 165 8.82 -1.79 3.97
CA ALA A 165 8.23 -3.08 3.63
C ALA A 165 8.94 -3.72 2.45
N ASP A 166 9.11 -2.98 1.35
CA ASP A 166 9.63 -3.47 0.08
C ASP A 166 11.09 -3.92 0.21
N PHE A 167 11.91 -3.15 0.92
CA PHE A 167 13.32 -3.41 1.18
C PHE A 167 13.62 -3.86 2.61
N SER A 168 12.64 -4.48 3.29
CA SER A 168 12.79 -4.91 4.69
C SER A 168 14.00 -5.81 4.93
N THR A 169 14.36 -6.66 3.98
CA THR A 169 15.56 -7.52 4.07
C THR A 169 16.85 -6.70 4.11
N GLN A 170 16.99 -5.69 3.23
CA GLN A 170 18.14 -4.80 3.23
C GLN A 170 18.22 -4.02 4.55
N ILE A 171 17.09 -3.46 5.00
CA ILE A 171 17.02 -2.69 6.24
C ILE A 171 17.42 -3.56 7.43
N GLU A 172 16.94 -4.80 7.49
CA GLU A 172 17.28 -5.76 8.55
C GLU A 172 18.76 -6.09 8.56
N MET A 173 19.37 -6.32 7.38
CA MET A 173 20.79 -6.63 7.29
C MET A 173 21.69 -5.49 7.76
N VAL A 174 21.33 -4.23 7.47
CA VAL A 174 22.18 -3.07 7.85
C VAL A 174 21.87 -2.53 9.25
N THR A 175 20.68 -2.75 9.79
CA THR A 175 20.25 -2.19 11.09
C THR A 175 20.05 -3.24 12.18
N GLY A 176 19.99 -4.53 11.81
CA GLY A 176 19.61 -5.63 12.70
C GLY A 176 18.14 -5.63 13.11
N LYS A 177 17.29 -4.79 12.50
CA LYS A 177 15.90 -4.57 12.92
C LYS A 177 14.98 -4.36 11.73
N THR A 178 13.70 -4.69 11.91
CA THR A 178 12.60 -4.34 11.00
C THR A 178 11.57 -3.49 11.74
N LEU A 179 10.52 -3.02 11.06
CA LEU A 179 9.40 -2.31 11.71
C LEU A 179 8.64 -3.17 12.74
N ARG A 180 8.88 -4.48 12.83
CA ARG A 180 8.34 -5.31 13.93
C ARG A 180 8.98 -4.98 15.27
N ASN A 181 10.21 -4.45 15.27
CA ASN A 181 10.84 -3.94 16.48
C ASN A 181 10.18 -2.60 16.89
N ARG A 182 9.62 -2.54 18.10
CA ARG A 182 8.86 -1.38 18.61
C ARG A 182 9.66 -0.08 18.57
N SER A 183 10.92 -0.12 18.97
CA SER A 183 11.79 1.07 18.99
C SER A 183 12.08 1.56 17.56
N MET A 184 12.33 0.65 16.60
CA MET A 184 12.51 1.01 15.20
C MET A 184 11.24 1.63 14.63
N TYR A 185 10.08 1.05 14.89
CA TYR A 185 8.78 1.55 14.44
C TYR A 185 8.50 2.97 14.96
N GLN A 186 8.65 3.21 16.26
CA GLN A 186 8.44 4.52 16.86
C GLN A 186 9.36 5.58 16.27
N ARG A 187 10.68 5.30 16.23
CA ARG A 187 11.66 6.23 15.63
C ARG A 187 11.37 6.50 14.15
N THR A 188 10.96 5.48 13.40
CA THR A 188 10.61 5.68 11.99
C THR A 188 9.47 6.68 11.83
N ILE A 189 8.40 6.56 12.62
CA ILE A 189 7.30 7.52 12.59
C ILE A 189 7.79 8.92 12.96
N GLU A 190 8.43 9.08 14.13
CA GLU A 190 8.87 10.36 14.65
C GLU A 190 9.78 11.10 13.66
N HIS A 191 10.81 10.40 13.13
CA HIS A 191 11.75 11.02 12.20
C HIS A 191 11.14 11.30 10.84
N THR A 192 10.28 10.41 10.33
CA THR A 192 9.62 10.62 9.03
C THR A 192 8.67 11.81 9.09
N VAL A 193 7.85 11.89 10.13
CA VAL A 193 6.93 13.02 10.35
C VAL A 193 7.71 14.32 10.47
N HIS A 194 8.73 14.34 11.34
CA HIS A 194 9.57 15.53 11.53
C HIS A 194 10.20 15.99 10.21
N MET A 195 10.85 15.09 9.49
CA MET A 195 11.56 15.41 8.25
C MET A 195 10.60 15.96 7.17
N ILE A 196 9.41 15.35 7.02
CA ILE A 196 8.42 15.81 6.05
C ILE A 196 7.85 17.17 6.47
N LEU A 197 7.36 17.33 7.68
CA LEU A 197 6.72 18.57 8.13
C LEU A 197 7.69 19.75 8.09
N TYR A 198 8.94 19.58 8.49
CA TYR A 198 9.95 20.64 8.38
C TYR A 198 10.26 21.08 6.94
N GLY A 199 10.07 20.17 5.98
CA GLY A 199 10.28 20.46 4.55
C GLY A 199 9.10 21.14 3.88
N ILE A 200 7.86 20.94 4.37
CA ILE A 200 6.63 21.32 3.65
C ILE A 200 5.82 22.44 4.31
N LEU A 201 5.98 22.64 5.63
CA LEU A 201 5.29 23.74 6.31
C LEU A 201 5.96 25.08 5.97
N PRO A 202 5.20 26.20 5.94
CA PRO A 202 5.75 27.52 5.81
C PRO A 202 6.77 27.78 6.94
N ARG A 203 7.94 28.32 6.59
CA ARG A 203 8.90 28.75 7.62
C ARG A 203 8.43 30.08 8.22
N PRO A 204 8.48 30.25 9.55
CA PRO A 204 8.32 31.58 10.14
C PRO A 204 9.33 32.53 9.50
N GLN A 205 8.86 33.70 9.08
CA GLN A 205 9.72 34.78 8.59
C GLN A 205 10.57 35.36 9.73
#